data_6a731e5a439ea510b3154e51dd514d32
#
_entry.id   6a731e5a439ea510b3154e51dd514d32
#
_cell.length_a   1.000
_cell.length_b   1.000
_cell.length_c   1.000
_cell.angle_alpha   90.00
_cell.angle_beta   90.00
_cell.angle_gamma   90.00
#
_symmetry.space_group_name_H-M   'P 1'
#
loop_
_entity.id
_entity.type
_entity.pdbx_description
1 polymer ?
#
loop_
_entity_poly.entity_id
_entity_poly.type
_entity_poly.pdbx_seq_one_letter_code
_entity_poly.pdbx_strand_id
1 'polypeptide(L)'
;MAGLSKRDSDVSADRSSSGVIRFEVDDVSLLTFGGKFSPEVEVGGVPWRANVCKEMVDGDPGLYVYLFSMKNKSMMWSIDVNSDHILVNSDRKKDKVGEKDLFTFNHENCSWGGRLMDWDELINVKNEFIKNNSITVEIHFTIVDIRGIRSRPSMDFTDPNEPRHDVALVIDGEKIYASKQILCMHSPVFHAMFYGNFAEKDKKEIEMKDIDRQEFLEMLRVIYPSFRKITDDNVHFLLKLGDRFQIEYLFDVAEDHLICSSVPKLAPKLLLSDQYRLIKLQDHCLNQLQTLSEVKRIKNSSEYKDLSEATKMALLERVFDLIPE
;
A
#
# COMPACT_ATOMS: atom_id res chain seq x y z
N MET A 1 15.55 -38.67 -29.31
CA MET A 1 15.63 -37.22 -29.61
C MET A 1 14.21 -36.74 -29.81
N ALA A 2 13.62 -36.17 -28.78
CA ALA A 2 12.27 -35.59 -28.85
C ALA A 2 12.42 -34.08 -28.78
N GLY A 3 11.96 -33.41 -29.84
CA GLY A 3 12.07 -31.96 -30.00
C GLY A 3 11.21 -31.22 -28.99
N LEU A 4 11.83 -30.34 -28.27
CA LEU A 4 11.14 -29.31 -27.45
C LEU A 4 10.52 -28.28 -28.42
N SER A 5 9.21 -28.36 -28.58
CA SER A 5 8.39 -27.36 -29.23
C SER A 5 8.55 -26.04 -28.51
N LYS A 6 9.09 -25.04 -29.20
CA LYS A 6 8.96 -23.61 -28.78
C LYS A 6 7.47 -23.27 -28.73
N ARG A 7 6.97 -22.97 -27.55
CA ARG A 7 5.71 -22.27 -27.42
C ARG A 7 6.01 -20.79 -27.62
N ASP A 8 5.87 -20.33 -28.85
CA ASP A 8 5.63 -18.94 -29.17
C ASP A 8 4.20 -18.62 -28.69
N SER A 9 4.09 -18.05 -27.52
CA SER A 9 2.87 -17.39 -27.06
C SER A 9 3.16 -15.89 -27.01
N ASP A 10 3.15 -15.26 -28.19
CA ASP A 10 2.88 -13.83 -28.32
C ASP A 10 1.42 -13.57 -27.92
N VAL A 11 1.20 -13.43 -26.63
CA VAL A 11 0.09 -12.66 -26.10
C VAL A 11 0.72 -11.37 -25.62
N SER A 12 0.89 -10.42 -26.53
CA SER A 12 1.13 -9.02 -26.20
C SER A 12 -0.17 -8.45 -25.61
N ALA A 13 -0.49 -8.81 -24.36
CA ALA A 13 -1.40 -8.00 -23.57
C ALA A 13 -0.72 -6.64 -23.43
N ASP A 14 -1.42 -5.59 -23.79
CA ASP A 14 -1.01 -4.20 -23.63
C ASP A 14 -0.59 -3.99 -22.18
N ARG A 15 0.71 -4.03 -21.90
CA ARG A 15 1.31 -3.97 -20.56
C ARG A 15 1.67 -2.54 -20.19
N SER A 16 1.27 -1.56 -20.97
CA SER A 16 1.52 -0.16 -20.67
C SER A 16 0.60 0.27 -19.53
N SER A 17 1.13 0.33 -18.32
CA SER A 17 0.47 0.95 -17.20
C SER A 17 1.11 2.30 -16.90
N SER A 18 0.28 3.33 -16.79
CA SER A 18 0.72 4.68 -16.44
C SER A 18 0.33 5.00 -15.01
N GLY A 19 1.15 5.80 -14.35
CA GLY A 19 0.90 6.27 -12.99
C GLY A 19 1.26 7.74 -12.83
N VAL A 20 0.66 8.36 -11.82
CA VAL A 20 0.99 9.72 -11.39
C VAL A 20 1.23 9.68 -9.88
N ILE A 21 2.39 10.16 -9.45
CA ILE A 21 2.67 10.43 -8.04
C ILE A 21 2.60 11.94 -7.86
N ARG A 22 1.62 12.42 -7.09
CA ARG A 22 1.54 13.80 -6.65
C ARG A 22 1.95 13.85 -5.18
N PHE A 23 2.99 14.64 -4.89
CA PHE A 23 3.56 14.73 -3.56
C PHE A 23 3.74 16.18 -3.14
N GLU A 24 3.09 16.55 -2.05
CA GLU A 24 3.28 17.83 -1.38
C GLU A 24 4.37 17.70 -0.33
N VAL A 25 5.39 18.52 -0.42
CA VAL A 25 6.57 18.53 0.45
C VAL A 25 6.51 19.75 1.32
N ASP A 26 6.14 19.57 2.58
CA ASP A 26 6.14 20.63 3.60
C ASP A 26 7.56 20.96 4.08
N ASP A 27 7.71 22.12 4.71
CA ASP A 27 8.97 22.57 5.30
C ASP A 27 10.16 22.49 4.33
N VAL A 28 9.99 23.09 3.16
CA VAL A 28 11.01 23.11 2.08
C VAL A 28 12.34 23.63 2.58
N SER A 29 12.34 24.59 3.51
CA SER A 29 13.55 25.14 4.15
C SER A 29 14.40 24.12 4.90
N LEU A 30 13.79 22.97 5.30
CA LEU A 30 14.44 21.87 6.03
C LEU A 30 14.84 20.71 5.10
N LEU A 31 14.65 20.82 3.79
CA LEU A 31 15.10 19.78 2.87
C LEU A 31 16.60 19.58 2.92
N THR A 32 17.01 18.32 3.01
CA THR A 32 18.42 17.87 3.06
C THR A 32 18.69 16.86 1.95
N PHE A 33 19.92 16.39 1.86
CA PHE A 33 20.35 15.35 0.92
C PHE A 33 19.53 14.04 1.02
N GLY A 34 19.12 13.64 2.23
CA GLY A 34 18.25 12.44 2.42
C GLY A 34 16.84 12.61 1.88
N GLY A 35 16.38 13.86 1.72
CA GLY A 35 15.08 14.21 1.15
C GLY A 35 13.87 13.71 1.94
N LYS A 36 12.70 13.87 1.31
CA LYS A 36 11.42 13.34 1.78
C LYS A 36 10.85 12.39 0.75
N PHE A 37 10.31 11.25 1.21
CA PHE A 37 9.66 10.26 0.35
C PHE A 37 8.15 10.43 0.37
N SER A 38 7.53 10.28 -0.80
CA SER A 38 6.07 10.15 -0.90
C SER A 38 5.57 8.84 -0.30
N PRO A 39 4.27 8.71 -0.02
CA PRO A 39 3.63 7.42 0.10
C PRO A 39 3.91 6.54 -1.13
N GLU A 40 3.82 5.22 -0.93
CA GLU A 40 4.01 4.24 -1.99
C GLU A 40 2.77 4.17 -2.88
N VAL A 41 2.98 4.14 -4.20
CA VAL A 41 1.94 3.94 -5.21
C VAL A 41 2.28 2.69 -6.02
N GLU A 42 1.31 1.78 -6.16
CA GLU A 42 1.50 0.57 -6.96
C GLU A 42 1.04 0.81 -8.40
N VAL A 43 1.94 0.63 -9.37
CA VAL A 43 1.64 0.72 -10.80
C VAL A 43 2.29 -0.46 -11.52
N GLY A 44 1.53 -1.18 -12.32
CA GLY A 44 2.02 -2.38 -13.02
C GLY A 44 2.42 -3.53 -12.08
N GLY A 45 1.87 -3.57 -10.86
CA GLY A 45 2.24 -4.54 -9.82
C GLY A 45 3.61 -4.28 -9.19
N VAL A 46 4.12 -3.07 -9.32
CA VAL A 46 5.41 -2.61 -8.79
C VAL A 46 5.17 -1.41 -7.88
N PRO A 47 5.80 -1.36 -6.69
CA PRO A 47 5.73 -0.21 -5.81
C PRO A 47 6.66 0.91 -6.29
N TRP A 48 6.14 2.13 -6.29
CA TRP A 48 6.84 3.35 -6.69
C TRP A 48 6.73 4.43 -5.64
N ARG A 49 7.80 5.23 -5.48
CA ARG A 49 7.82 6.40 -4.60
C ARG A 49 8.54 7.56 -5.28
N ALA A 50 8.12 8.78 -4.99
CA ALA A 50 8.91 9.97 -5.26
C ALA A 50 9.84 10.26 -4.07
N ASN A 51 11.06 10.73 -4.36
CA ASN A 51 11.93 11.37 -3.38
C ASN A 51 12.22 12.78 -3.85
N VAL A 52 12.11 13.74 -2.94
CA VAL A 52 12.41 15.14 -3.19
C VAL A 52 13.47 15.60 -2.19
N CYS A 53 14.61 16.05 -2.68
CA CYS A 53 15.74 16.40 -1.85
C CYS A 53 16.46 17.67 -2.35
N LYS A 54 17.27 18.23 -1.45
CA LYS A 54 18.23 19.27 -1.79
C LYS A 54 19.61 18.65 -1.91
N GLU A 55 20.23 18.75 -3.07
CA GLU A 55 21.59 18.26 -3.29
C GLU A 55 22.53 19.39 -3.71
N MET A 56 23.81 19.15 -3.50
CA MET A 56 24.90 20.06 -3.92
C MET A 56 25.70 19.34 -4.99
N VAL A 57 25.72 19.87 -6.20
CA VAL A 57 26.55 19.34 -7.31
C VAL A 57 27.46 20.46 -7.77
N ASP A 58 28.77 20.21 -7.80
CA ASP A 58 29.83 21.18 -8.15
C ASP A 58 29.77 22.48 -7.32
N GLY A 59 29.26 22.42 -6.09
CA GLY A 59 29.10 23.57 -5.19
C GLY A 59 27.80 24.33 -5.32
N ASP A 60 26.96 23.98 -6.30
CA ASP A 60 25.67 24.63 -6.55
C ASP A 60 24.50 23.82 -5.96
N PRO A 61 23.69 24.40 -5.05
CA PRO A 61 22.51 23.74 -4.51
C PRO A 61 21.38 23.69 -5.53
N GLY A 62 20.68 22.56 -5.57
CA GLY A 62 19.51 22.37 -6.44
C GLY A 62 18.40 21.56 -5.76
N LEU A 63 17.20 21.68 -6.31
CA LEU A 63 16.09 20.77 -6.05
C LEU A 63 16.21 19.56 -6.96
N TYR A 64 16.28 18.38 -6.37
CA TYR A 64 16.36 17.11 -7.09
C TYR A 64 15.10 16.30 -6.81
N VAL A 65 14.62 15.63 -7.85
CA VAL A 65 13.43 14.78 -7.79
C VAL A 65 13.75 13.45 -8.45
N TYR A 66 13.48 12.37 -7.72
CA TYR A 66 13.75 11.02 -8.16
C TYR A 66 12.49 10.15 -8.08
N LEU A 67 12.28 9.32 -9.07
CA LEU A 67 11.36 8.18 -9.03
C LEU A 67 12.13 6.95 -8.53
N PHE A 68 11.60 6.30 -7.52
CA PHE A 68 12.15 5.06 -6.94
C PHE A 68 11.23 3.89 -7.23
N SER A 69 11.82 2.76 -7.59
CA SER A 69 11.16 1.47 -7.73
C SER A 69 11.58 0.54 -6.57
N MET A 70 11.13 -0.72 -6.65
CA MET A 70 11.49 -1.77 -5.67
C MET A 70 13.01 -1.89 -5.53
N LYS A 71 13.46 -2.06 -4.27
CA LYS A 71 14.86 -2.31 -3.96
C LYS A 71 15.05 -3.76 -3.54
N ASN A 72 15.54 -4.61 -4.44
CA ASN A 72 15.94 -5.96 -4.09
C ASN A 72 17.26 -6.33 -4.81
N LYS A 73 17.92 -7.36 -4.30
CA LYS A 73 19.23 -7.80 -4.79
C LYS A 73 19.16 -8.79 -5.96
N SER A 74 17.95 -9.14 -6.42
CA SER A 74 17.81 -10.07 -7.54
C SER A 74 18.19 -9.41 -8.84
N MET A 75 19.07 -10.04 -9.61
CA MET A 75 19.47 -9.60 -10.95
C MET A 75 18.48 -10.03 -12.05
N MET A 76 17.36 -10.68 -11.68
CA MET A 76 16.45 -11.32 -12.62
C MET A 76 15.30 -10.41 -13.06
N TRP A 77 15.32 -9.12 -12.72
CA TRP A 77 14.25 -8.19 -13.08
C TRP A 77 14.78 -6.91 -13.72
N SER A 78 14.00 -6.35 -14.60
CA SER A 78 14.17 -5.00 -15.12
C SER A 78 12.83 -4.39 -15.53
N ILE A 79 12.73 -3.06 -15.45
CA ILE A 79 11.52 -2.30 -15.79
C ILE A 79 11.96 -1.10 -16.63
N ASP A 80 11.46 -1.00 -17.85
CA ASP A 80 11.68 0.15 -18.72
C ASP A 80 10.54 1.15 -18.50
N VAL A 81 10.89 2.40 -18.16
CA VAL A 81 9.95 3.45 -17.77
C VAL A 81 10.26 4.76 -18.46
N ASN A 82 9.26 5.37 -19.05
CA ASN A 82 9.28 6.79 -19.41
C ASN A 82 8.70 7.62 -18.27
N SER A 83 9.39 8.68 -17.81
CA SER A 83 8.90 9.53 -16.75
C SER A 83 9.10 11.02 -17.04
N ASP A 84 8.13 11.83 -16.61
CA ASP A 84 8.17 13.28 -16.59
C ASP A 84 8.15 13.73 -15.13
N HIS A 85 9.15 14.47 -14.68
CA HIS A 85 9.25 15.03 -13.34
C HIS A 85 8.86 16.50 -13.40
N ILE A 86 7.87 16.92 -12.63
CA ILE A 86 7.24 18.24 -12.73
C ILE A 86 7.23 18.91 -11.37
N LEU A 87 7.81 20.11 -11.27
CA LEU A 87 7.60 21.01 -10.16
C LEU A 87 6.41 21.92 -10.49
N VAL A 88 5.39 21.81 -9.68
CA VAL A 88 4.12 22.51 -9.90
C VAL A 88 4.22 23.96 -9.48
N ASN A 89 3.84 24.87 -10.37
CA ASN A 89 3.74 26.30 -10.09
C ASN A 89 2.29 26.68 -9.74
N SER A 90 2.11 27.81 -9.07
CA SER A 90 0.78 28.40 -8.84
C SER A 90 0.04 28.70 -10.15
N ASP A 91 0.78 29.15 -11.19
CA ASP A 91 0.32 29.18 -12.58
C ASP A 91 0.83 27.93 -13.30
N ARG A 92 -0.04 26.96 -13.56
CA ARG A 92 0.30 25.68 -14.20
C ARG A 92 1.03 25.82 -15.55
N LYS A 93 0.91 26.98 -16.22
CA LYS A 93 1.66 27.29 -17.45
C LYS A 93 3.16 27.51 -17.21
N LYS A 94 3.54 27.73 -15.97
CA LYS A 94 4.93 27.96 -15.54
C LYS A 94 5.51 26.75 -14.80
N ASP A 95 4.83 25.60 -14.86
CA ASP A 95 5.35 24.37 -14.30
C ASP A 95 6.76 24.10 -14.87
N LYS A 96 7.67 23.67 -14.00
CA LYS A 96 9.02 23.27 -14.44
C LYS A 96 9.01 21.78 -14.70
N VAL A 97 9.29 21.38 -15.93
CA VAL A 97 9.35 19.98 -16.35
C VAL A 97 10.81 19.60 -16.55
N GLY A 98 11.21 18.48 -15.95
CA GLY A 98 12.54 17.88 -16.18
C GLY A 98 12.66 17.23 -17.56
N GLU A 99 13.83 16.69 -17.83
CA GLU A 99 14.06 15.92 -19.06
C GLU A 99 13.24 14.63 -19.07
N LYS A 100 12.69 14.31 -20.23
CA LYS A 100 11.91 13.09 -20.44
C LYS A 100 12.81 12.03 -21.05
N ASP A 101 13.09 10.98 -20.27
CA ASP A 101 13.97 9.90 -20.70
C ASP A 101 13.35 8.53 -20.45
N LEU A 102 13.70 7.58 -21.31
CA LEU A 102 13.50 6.16 -21.07
C LEU A 102 14.61 5.65 -20.17
N PHE A 103 14.26 5.15 -19.00
CA PHE A 103 15.19 4.60 -18.05
C PHE A 103 14.85 3.15 -17.68
N THR A 104 15.88 2.31 -17.52
CA THR A 104 15.73 0.92 -17.10
C THR A 104 16.07 0.77 -15.63
N PHE A 105 15.04 0.53 -14.83
CA PHE A 105 15.19 0.15 -13.41
C PHE A 105 15.62 -1.32 -13.31
N ASN A 106 16.54 -1.60 -12.40
CA ASN A 106 17.04 -2.95 -12.09
C ASN A 106 17.65 -2.99 -10.69
N HIS A 107 18.30 -4.10 -10.31
CA HIS A 107 18.89 -4.27 -8.97
C HIS A 107 20.01 -3.26 -8.65
N GLU A 108 20.70 -2.71 -9.64
CA GLU A 108 21.76 -1.70 -9.48
C GLU A 108 21.16 -0.29 -9.50
N ASN A 109 20.20 -0.06 -10.38
CA ASN A 109 19.59 1.23 -10.66
C ASN A 109 18.13 1.21 -10.25
N CYS A 110 17.85 1.46 -8.96
CA CYS A 110 16.49 1.46 -8.40
C CYS A 110 15.87 2.86 -8.31
N SER A 111 16.56 3.89 -8.81
CA SER A 111 16.07 5.26 -8.84
C SER A 111 16.47 5.97 -10.12
N TRP A 112 15.62 6.86 -10.60
CA TRP A 112 15.86 7.72 -11.74
C TRP A 112 15.30 9.12 -11.51
N GLY A 113 16.03 10.12 -11.94
CA GLY A 113 15.65 11.52 -11.83
C GLY A 113 16.88 12.40 -11.81
N GLY A 114 16.71 13.66 -11.43
CA GLY A 114 17.80 14.60 -11.42
C GLY A 114 17.40 15.99 -10.93
N ARG A 115 18.26 16.95 -11.23
CA ARG A 115 18.04 18.35 -10.89
C ARG A 115 16.86 18.90 -11.67
N LEU A 116 15.88 19.37 -10.96
CA LEU A 116 14.67 19.97 -11.56
C LEU A 116 14.76 21.49 -11.61
N MET A 117 15.43 22.09 -10.61
CA MET A 117 15.57 23.54 -10.51
C MET A 117 16.77 23.93 -9.62
N ASP A 118 17.37 25.09 -9.87
CA ASP A 118 18.35 25.71 -8.99
C ASP A 118 17.70 26.15 -7.68
N TRP A 119 18.40 25.98 -6.56
CA TRP A 119 17.81 26.29 -5.27
C TRP A 119 17.46 27.77 -5.11
N ASP A 120 18.33 28.66 -5.61
CA ASP A 120 18.10 30.10 -5.56
C ASP A 120 16.91 30.53 -6.44
N GLU A 121 16.69 29.82 -7.56
CA GLU A 121 15.51 30.01 -8.41
C GLU A 121 14.25 29.53 -7.69
N LEU A 122 14.30 28.39 -6.99
CA LEU A 122 13.19 27.83 -6.23
C LEU A 122 12.72 28.76 -5.11
N ILE A 123 13.66 29.28 -4.31
CA ILE A 123 13.33 30.13 -3.14
C ILE A 123 12.97 31.57 -3.53
N ASN A 124 13.14 31.95 -4.79
CA ASN A 124 12.76 33.28 -5.26
C ASN A 124 11.24 33.41 -5.28
N VAL A 125 10.71 34.25 -4.38
CA VAL A 125 9.27 34.49 -4.20
C VAL A 125 8.56 34.89 -5.50
N LYS A 126 9.27 35.57 -6.43
CA LYS A 126 8.71 35.97 -7.72
C LYS A 126 8.34 34.80 -8.63
N ASN A 127 8.95 33.63 -8.39
CA ASN A 127 8.73 32.45 -9.22
C ASN A 127 7.50 31.62 -8.78
N GLU A 128 6.95 31.89 -7.58
CA GLU A 128 5.69 31.33 -7.08
C GLU A 128 5.62 29.79 -7.02
N PHE A 129 6.78 29.10 -6.85
CA PHE A 129 6.82 27.65 -6.66
C PHE A 129 6.54 27.25 -5.21
N ILE A 130 6.97 28.06 -4.24
CA ILE A 130 6.77 27.78 -2.81
C ILE A 130 5.48 28.48 -2.34
N LYS A 131 4.59 27.70 -1.73
CA LYS A 131 3.37 28.18 -1.12
C LYS A 131 3.28 27.68 0.33
N ASN A 132 3.18 28.58 1.29
CA ASN A 132 3.13 28.22 2.73
C ASN A 132 4.31 27.32 3.18
N ASN A 133 5.54 27.59 2.70
CA ASN A 133 6.72 26.78 2.92
C ASN A 133 6.64 25.34 2.36
N SER A 134 5.70 25.07 1.42
CA SER A 134 5.52 23.77 0.77
C SER A 134 5.70 23.89 -0.74
N ILE A 135 6.14 22.82 -1.38
CA ILE A 135 6.15 22.65 -2.84
C ILE A 135 5.35 21.41 -3.22
N THR A 136 4.80 21.42 -4.42
CA THR A 136 4.14 20.24 -5.00
C THR A 136 4.97 19.71 -6.16
N VAL A 137 5.24 18.42 -6.14
CA VAL A 137 5.90 17.69 -7.22
C VAL A 137 4.94 16.66 -7.80
N GLU A 138 4.93 16.54 -9.12
CA GLU A 138 4.23 15.47 -9.83
C GLU A 138 5.25 14.66 -10.64
N ILE A 139 5.16 13.33 -10.58
CA ILE A 139 5.89 12.43 -11.46
C ILE A 139 4.87 11.66 -12.26
N HIS A 140 4.80 11.91 -13.56
CA HIS A 140 4.00 11.17 -14.51
C HIS A 140 4.90 10.13 -15.16
N PHE A 141 4.53 8.85 -15.08
CA PHE A 141 5.36 7.81 -15.66
C PHE A 141 4.53 6.72 -16.33
N THR A 142 5.15 6.11 -17.34
CA THR A 142 4.56 5.00 -18.09
C THR A 142 5.56 3.87 -18.14
N ILE A 143 5.15 2.70 -17.69
CA ILE A 143 5.90 1.47 -17.78
C ILE A 143 5.80 0.98 -19.23
N VAL A 144 6.95 0.84 -19.88
CA VAL A 144 7.05 0.40 -21.28
C VAL A 144 7.22 -1.11 -21.37
N ASP A 145 8.05 -1.69 -20.48
CA ASP A 145 8.28 -3.14 -20.41
C ASP A 145 8.63 -3.57 -18.98
N ILE A 146 8.22 -4.79 -18.61
CA ILE A 146 8.56 -5.42 -17.33
C ILE A 146 9.10 -6.82 -17.60
N ARG A 147 10.31 -7.11 -17.15
CA ARG A 147 10.94 -8.42 -17.24
C ARG A 147 11.25 -8.97 -15.86
N GLY A 148 11.07 -10.28 -15.69
CA GLY A 148 11.41 -10.99 -14.45
C GLY A 148 10.48 -10.72 -13.26
N ILE A 149 9.50 -9.84 -13.38
CA ILE A 149 8.47 -9.57 -12.40
C ILE A 149 7.16 -10.16 -12.90
N ARG A 150 6.54 -11.00 -12.08
CA ARG A 150 5.20 -11.50 -12.40
C ARG A 150 4.21 -10.37 -12.17
N SER A 151 3.64 -9.84 -13.24
CA SER A 151 2.53 -8.90 -13.13
C SER A 151 1.31 -9.61 -12.56
N ARG A 152 0.71 -9.04 -11.53
CA ARG A 152 -0.61 -9.46 -11.07
C ARG A 152 -1.65 -8.69 -11.89
N PRO A 153 -2.84 -9.27 -12.12
CA PRO A 153 -3.90 -8.53 -12.79
C PRO A 153 -4.21 -7.25 -12.00
N SER A 154 -4.11 -6.10 -12.66
CA SER A 154 -4.67 -4.87 -12.10
C SER A 154 -6.19 -4.93 -12.27
N MET A 155 -6.93 -4.56 -11.23
CA MET A 155 -8.39 -4.45 -11.27
C MET A 155 -8.75 -2.97 -11.15
N ASP A 156 -9.40 -2.46 -12.19
CA ASP A 156 -9.98 -1.12 -12.15
C ASP A 156 -11.44 -1.20 -11.68
N PHE A 157 -11.66 -0.86 -10.41
CA PHE A 157 -12.98 -0.84 -9.81
C PHE A 157 -13.82 0.40 -10.15
N THR A 158 -13.31 1.28 -11.04
CA THR A 158 -14.03 2.48 -11.50
C THR A 158 -14.64 2.29 -12.88
N ASP A 159 -14.22 1.26 -13.64
CA ASP A 159 -14.75 0.99 -14.98
C ASP A 159 -16.06 0.18 -14.93
N PRO A 160 -17.19 0.80 -15.35
CA PRO A 160 -18.48 0.10 -15.43
C PRO A 160 -18.55 -0.96 -16.52
N ASN A 161 -17.64 -0.92 -17.50
CA ASN A 161 -17.65 -1.80 -18.67
C ASN A 161 -16.74 -3.03 -18.50
N GLU A 162 -16.04 -3.15 -17.38
CA GLU A 162 -15.23 -4.33 -17.08
C GLU A 162 -16.14 -5.58 -17.04
N PRO A 163 -15.97 -6.57 -17.94
CA PRO A 163 -16.92 -7.69 -18.10
C PRO A 163 -17.09 -8.55 -16.84
N ARG A 164 -16.18 -8.45 -15.89
CA ARG A 164 -16.22 -9.19 -14.62
C ARG A 164 -17.03 -8.48 -13.54
N HIS A 165 -17.47 -7.25 -13.77
CA HIS A 165 -18.26 -6.46 -12.83
C HIS A 165 -19.76 -6.62 -13.14
N ASP A 166 -20.52 -6.97 -12.12
CA ASP A 166 -21.99 -7.19 -12.23
C ASP A 166 -22.79 -6.48 -11.14
N VAL A 167 -22.10 -5.69 -10.28
CA VAL A 167 -22.71 -4.87 -9.24
C VAL A 167 -21.96 -3.56 -9.06
N ALA A 168 -22.67 -2.49 -8.77
CA ALA A 168 -22.14 -1.22 -8.32
C ALA A 168 -22.44 -1.03 -6.81
N LEU A 169 -21.39 -0.88 -6.02
CA LEU A 169 -21.47 -0.51 -4.61
C LEU A 169 -21.26 0.99 -4.50
N VAL A 170 -22.22 1.69 -3.89
CA VAL A 170 -22.19 3.16 -3.77
C VAL A 170 -21.72 3.52 -2.38
N ILE A 171 -20.59 4.19 -2.29
CA ILE A 171 -19.99 4.69 -1.03
C ILE A 171 -19.81 6.19 -1.18
N ASP A 172 -20.39 6.97 -0.28
CA ASP A 172 -20.35 8.44 -0.29
C ASP A 172 -20.75 9.06 -1.65
N GLY A 173 -21.71 8.42 -2.34
CA GLY A 173 -22.20 8.86 -3.66
C GLY A 173 -21.34 8.43 -4.85
N GLU A 174 -20.17 7.82 -4.63
CA GLU A 174 -19.31 7.31 -5.68
C GLU A 174 -19.46 5.81 -5.88
N LYS A 175 -19.40 5.36 -7.14
CA LYS A 175 -19.61 3.96 -7.50
C LYS A 175 -18.28 3.20 -7.52
N ILE A 176 -18.31 2.00 -6.94
CA ILE A 176 -17.28 0.97 -7.03
C ILE A 176 -17.90 -0.23 -7.73
N TYR A 177 -17.34 -0.62 -8.87
CA TYR A 177 -17.82 -1.74 -9.64
C TYR A 177 -17.10 -3.03 -9.23
N ALA A 178 -17.85 -4.10 -8.97
CA ALA A 178 -17.30 -5.33 -8.42
C ALA A 178 -18.03 -6.57 -8.95
N SER A 179 -17.47 -7.75 -8.69
CA SER A 179 -18.10 -9.03 -9.00
C SER A 179 -18.80 -9.58 -7.77
N LYS A 180 -20.11 -9.80 -7.86
CA LYS A 180 -20.88 -10.48 -6.83
C LYS A 180 -20.30 -11.85 -6.49
N GLN A 181 -19.87 -12.60 -7.51
CA GLN A 181 -19.31 -13.92 -7.32
C GLN A 181 -18.06 -13.89 -6.44
N ILE A 182 -17.11 -13.00 -6.71
CA ILE A 182 -15.87 -12.90 -5.92
C ILE A 182 -16.19 -12.48 -4.49
N LEU A 183 -17.05 -11.46 -4.31
CA LEU A 183 -17.45 -10.99 -2.99
C LEU A 183 -18.13 -12.09 -2.17
N CYS A 184 -19.02 -12.86 -2.79
CA CYS A 184 -19.75 -13.96 -2.11
C CYS A 184 -18.83 -15.14 -1.76
N MET A 185 -17.78 -15.40 -2.54
CA MET A 185 -16.82 -16.45 -2.22
C MET A 185 -16.04 -16.15 -0.95
N HIS A 186 -15.80 -14.87 -0.68
CA HIS A 186 -15.04 -14.44 0.51
C HIS A 186 -15.94 -14.09 1.70
N SER A 187 -17.22 -13.74 1.49
CA SER A 187 -18.06 -13.14 2.52
C SER A 187 -19.48 -13.70 2.53
N PRO A 188 -19.88 -14.33 3.64
CA PRO A 188 -21.28 -14.74 3.84
C PRO A 188 -22.23 -13.53 3.95
N VAL A 189 -21.72 -12.36 4.38
CA VAL A 189 -22.48 -11.11 4.44
C VAL A 189 -22.85 -10.65 3.04
N PHE A 190 -21.90 -10.62 2.11
CA PHE A 190 -22.17 -10.28 0.70
C PHE A 190 -23.02 -11.34 0.03
N HIS A 191 -22.83 -12.62 0.36
CA HIS A 191 -23.70 -13.68 -0.14
C HIS A 191 -25.17 -13.46 0.29
N ALA A 192 -25.38 -13.17 1.56
CA ALA A 192 -26.71 -12.86 2.07
C ALA A 192 -27.32 -11.61 1.42
N MET A 193 -26.49 -10.56 1.24
CA MET A 193 -26.90 -9.29 0.61
C MET A 193 -27.36 -9.48 -0.83
N PHE A 194 -26.65 -10.27 -1.65
CA PHE A 194 -26.95 -10.41 -3.07
C PHE A 194 -27.94 -11.53 -3.41
N TYR A 195 -27.99 -12.60 -2.61
CA TYR A 195 -28.79 -13.80 -2.90
C TYR A 195 -29.79 -14.14 -1.79
N GLY A 196 -29.74 -13.46 -0.64
CA GLY A 196 -30.73 -13.62 0.43
C GLY A 196 -32.08 -12.99 0.11
N ASN A 197 -32.99 -13.00 1.09
CA ASN A 197 -34.29 -12.37 0.98
C ASN A 197 -34.29 -10.88 1.38
N PHE A 198 -33.23 -10.17 1.06
CA PHE A 198 -33.09 -8.74 1.34
C PHE A 198 -33.52 -7.90 0.13
N ALA A 199 -33.85 -6.61 0.40
CA ALA A 199 -34.29 -5.66 -0.62
C ALA A 199 -33.21 -5.36 -1.68
N GLU A 200 -31.99 -5.75 -1.44
CA GLU A 200 -30.79 -5.56 -2.29
C GLU A 200 -30.66 -6.62 -3.40
N LYS A 201 -31.38 -7.74 -3.31
CA LYS A 201 -31.24 -8.92 -4.19
C LYS A 201 -31.28 -8.59 -5.69
N ASP A 202 -32.21 -7.76 -6.09
CA ASP A 202 -32.40 -7.42 -7.50
C ASP A 202 -31.83 -6.06 -7.90
N LYS A 203 -31.16 -5.38 -6.98
CA LYS A 203 -30.53 -4.08 -7.24
C LYS A 203 -29.21 -4.23 -7.98
N LYS A 204 -29.01 -3.41 -9.00
CA LYS A 204 -27.73 -3.23 -9.67
C LYS A 204 -26.79 -2.29 -8.92
N GLU A 205 -27.37 -1.42 -8.08
CA GLU A 205 -26.66 -0.43 -7.27
C GLU A 205 -27.07 -0.61 -5.80
N ILE A 206 -26.08 -0.75 -4.92
CA ILE A 206 -26.30 -1.00 -3.50
C ILE A 206 -25.54 0.06 -2.71
N GLU A 207 -26.25 0.81 -1.88
CA GLU A 207 -25.67 1.81 -1.01
C GLU A 207 -24.99 1.13 0.20
N MET A 208 -23.72 1.47 0.43
CA MET A 208 -22.92 0.98 1.54
C MET A 208 -22.68 2.13 2.51
N LYS A 209 -23.15 1.98 3.76
CA LYS A 209 -23.06 3.04 4.78
C LYS A 209 -21.95 2.78 5.76
N ASP A 210 -21.42 3.86 6.36
CA ASP A 210 -20.41 3.80 7.43
C ASP A 210 -19.15 3.02 7.01
N ILE A 211 -18.65 3.28 5.82
CA ILE A 211 -17.45 2.67 5.24
C ILE A 211 -16.63 3.77 4.57
N ASP A 212 -15.33 3.80 4.84
CA ASP A 212 -14.41 4.62 4.06
C ASP A 212 -14.18 3.97 2.69
N ARG A 213 -14.31 4.78 1.64
CA ARG A 213 -14.18 4.33 0.26
C ARG A 213 -12.78 3.79 -0.08
N GLN A 214 -11.74 4.43 0.43
CA GLN A 214 -10.36 4.02 0.14
C GLN A 214 -10.01 2.73 0.87
N GLU A 215 -10.42 2.60 2.13
CA GLU A 215 -10.27 1.36 2.91
C GLU A 215 -10.98 0.19 2.22
N PHE A 216 -12.18 0.43 1.69
CA PHE A 216 -12.94 -0.58 0.97
C PHE A 216 -12.28 -1.01 -0.35
N LEU A 217 -11.75 -0.05 -1.11
CA LEU A 217 -10.96 -0.34 -2.32
C LEU A 217 -9.70 -1.15 -2.00
N GLU A 218 -9.00 -0.82 -0.92
CA GLU A 218 -7.85 -1.61 -0.47
C GLU A 218 -8.25 -3.04 -0.11
N MET A 219 -9.37 -3.22 0.59
CA MET A 219 -9.93 -4.55 0.89
C MET A 219 -10.19 -5.34 -0.40
N LEU A 220 -10.84 -4.73 -1.40
CA LEU A 220 -11.07 -5.38 -2.68
C LEU A 220 -9.75 -5.79 -3.36
N ARG A 221 -8.72 -4.94 -3.33
CA ARG A 221 -7.41 -5.26 -3.90
C ARG A 221 -6.73 -6.45 -3.20
N VAL A 222 -7.01 -6.68 -1.93
CA VAL A 222 -6.47 -7.84 -1.19
C VAL A 222 -7.21 -9.12 -1.55
N ILE A 223 -8.54 -9.11 -1.64
CA ILE A 223 -9.35 -10.32 -1.88
C ILE A 223 -9.50 -10.69 -3.36
N TYR A 224 -9.23 -9.76 -4.27
CA TYR A 224 -9.23 -10.01 -5.72
C TYR A 224 -7.89 -10.60 -6.20
N PRO A 225 -7.82 -11.14 -7.43
CA PRO A 225 -6.58 -11.73 -7.99
C PRO A 225 -5.37 -10.79 -8.07
N SER A 226 -5.54 -9.50 -7.81
CA SER A 226 -4.43 -8.59 -7.56
C SER A 226 -3.60 -8.99 -6.34
N PHE A 227 -4.21 -9.67 -5.35
CA PHE A 227 -3.55 -10.18 -4.13
C PHE A 227 -2.60 -9.14 -3.51
N ARG A 228 -3.11 -7.91 -3.34
CA ARG A 228 -2.32 -6.85 -2.70
C ARG A 228 -1.92 -7.29 -1.30
N LYS A 229 -0.66 -7.03 -0.96
CA LYS A 229 -0.15 -7.40 0.36
C LYS A 229 -0.72 -6.50 1.44
N ILE A 230 -0.94 -7.09 2.60
CA ILE A 230 -1.18 -6.34 3.83
C ILE A 230 0.13 -5.67 4.27
N THR A 231 0.01 -4.47 4.82
CA THR A 231 1.10 -3.63 5.33
C THR A 231 0.76 -3.14 6.73
N ASP A 232 1.73 -2.56 7.43
CA ASP A 232 1.49 -1.98 8.76
C ASP A 232 0.47 -0.84 8.72
N ASP A 233 0.35 -0.13 7.57
CA ASP A 233 -0.57 0.99 7.39
C ASP A 233 -2.02 0.53 7.16
N ASN A 234 -2.23 -0.63 6.51
CA ASN A 234 -3.58 -1.06 6.11
C ASN A 234 -4.15 -2.20 6.97
N VAL A 235 -3.35 -2.91 7.76
CA VAL A 235 -3.78 -4.07 8.54
C VAL A 235 -4.93 -3.76 9.50
N HIS A 236 -4.93 -2.59 10.13
CA HIS A 236 -5.93 -2.24 11.14
C HIS A 236 -7.34 -2.08 10.58
N PHE A 237 -7.48 -1.36 9.46
CA PHE A 237 -8.80 -1.21 8.85
C PHE A 237 -9.23 -2.45 8.08
N LEU A 238 -8.28 -3.24 7.54
CA LEU A 238 -8.58 -4.52 6.90
C LEU A 238 -9.14 -5.54 7.90
N LEU A 239 -8.62 -5.59 9.12
CA LEU A 239 -9.20 -6.39 10.20
C LEU A 239 -10.63 -5.96 10.55
N LYS A 240 -10.90 -4.64 10.64
CA LYS A 240 -12.26 -4.11 10.87
C LYS A 240 -13.23 -4.49 9.75
N LEU A 241 -12.78 -4.36 8.50
CA LEU A 241 -13.61 -4.73 7.34
C LEU A 241 -13.79 -6.25 7.26
N GLY A 242 -12.76 -7.03 7.60
CA GLY A 242 -12.82 -8.48 7.72
C GLY A 242 -13.89 -8.92 8.71
N ASP A 243 -13.94 -8.31 9.88
CA ASP A 243 -14.96 -8.57 10.90
C ASP A 243 -16.37 -8.17 10.43
N ARG A 244 -16.50 -6.95 9.90
CA ARG A 244 -17.78 -6.43 9.39
C ARG A 244 -18.38 -7.29 8.29
N PHE A 245 -17.57 -7.76 7.35
CA PHE A 245 -18.02 -8.56 6.22
C PHE A 245 -17.78 -10.06 6.38
N GLN A 246 -17.26 -10.49 7.53
CA GLN A 246 -16.94 -11.89 7.85
C GLN A 246 -16.06 -12.52 6.77
N ILE A 247 -14.93 -11.87 6.45
CA ILE A 247 -13.96 -12.32 5.44
C ILE A 247 -12.77 -12.99 6.15
N GLU A 248 -12.85 -14.31 6.31
CA GLU A 248 -11.82 -15.12 7.00
C GLU A 248 -10.43 -14.95 6.39
N TYR A 249 -10.34 -14.85 5.08
CA TYR A 249 -9.07 -14.66 4.37
C TYR A 249 -8.30 -13.41 4.83
N LEU A 250 -9.00 -12.33 5.20
CA LEU A 250 -8.35 -11.12 5.71
C LEU A 250 -7.70 -11.35 7.07
N PHE A 251 -8.30 -12.17 7.92
CA PHE A 251 -7.71 -12.54 9.21
C PHE A 251 -6.46 -13.38 9.02
N ASP A 252 -6.50 -14.39 8.14
CA ASP A 252 -5.33 -15.23 7.87
C ASP A 252 -4.12 -14.43 7.39
N VAL A 253 -4.32 -13.58 6.37
CA VAL A 253 -3.21 -12.79 5.81
C VAL A 253 -2.75 -11.64 6.73
N ALA A 254 -3.66 -11.09 7.55
CA ALA A 254 -3.30 -10.10 8.56
C ALA A 254 -2.50 -10.72 9.71
N GLU A 255 -2.88 -11.92 10.15
CA GLU A 255 -2.18 -12.69 11.17
C GLU A 255 -0.75 -13.00 10.75
N ASP A 256 -0.57 -13.54 9.53
CA ASP A 256 0.75 -13.84 8.96
C ASP A 256 1.63 -12.58 8.84
N HIS A 257 1.03 -11.45 8.42
CA HIS A 257 1.73 -10.17 8.36
C HIS A 257 2.18 -9.69 9.74
N LEU A 258 1.27 -9.68 10.73
CA LEU A 258 1.54 -9.22 12.10
C LEU A 258 2.58 -10.07 12.81
N ILE A 259 2.65 -11.37 12.54
CA ILE A 259 3.71 -12.26 13.06
C ILE A 259 5.08 -11.84 12.53
N CYS A 260 5.18 -11.52 11.25
CA CYS A 260 6.45 -11.18 10.59
C CYS A 260 6.87 -9.72 10.78
N SER A 261 5.94 -8.81 11.02
CA SER A 261 6.23 -7.37 11.16
C SER A 261 6.86 -7.05 12.52
N SER A 262 7.68 -6.02 12.56
CA SER A 262 8.18 -5.43 13.82
C SER A 262 7.23 -4.38 14.41
N VAL A 263 6.20 -3.99 13.67
CA VAL A 263 5.18 -3.00 14.03
C VAL A 263 3.80 -3.64 13.85
N PRO A 264 2.84 -3.42 14.77
CA PRO A 264 2.96 -2.75 16.05
C PRO A 264 3.81 -3.51 17.08
N LYS A 265 4.08 -2.89 18.24
CA LYS A 265 4.77 -3.54 19.37
C LYS A 265 3.93 -4.68 19.96
N LEU A 266 4.52 -5.45 20.87
CA LEU A 266 3.94 -6.70 21.40
C LEU A 266 2.57 -6.51 22.08
N ALA A 267 2.37 -5.45 22.88
CA ALA A 267 1.11 -5.21 23.57
C ALA A 267 -0.07 -4.93 22.61
N PRO A 268 0.05 -4.02 21.63
CA PRO A 268 -0.95 -3.85 20.58
C PRO A 268 -1.21 -5.13 19.75
N LYS A 269 -0.17 -5.93 19.43
CA LYS A 269 -0.36 -7.22 18.72
C LYS A 269 -1.21 -8.19 19.54
N LEU A 270 -0.91 -8.27 20.83
CA LEU A 270 -1.67 -9.13 21.74
C LEU A 270 -3.14 -8.67 21.85
N LEU A 271 -3.39 -7.35 21.86
CA LEU A 271 -4.76 -6.82 21.83
C LEU A 271 -5.48 -7.14 20.51
N LEU A 272 -4.82 -6.99 19.36
CA LEU A 272 -5.39 -7.36 18.06
C LEU A 272 -5.68 -8.86 18.00
N SER A 273 -4.78 -9.72 18.50
CA SER A 273 -4.98 -11.16 18.52
C SER A 273 -6.19 -11.56 19.37
N ASP A 274 -6.38 -10.89 20.49
CA ASP A 274 -7.53 -11.11 21.37
C ASP A 274 -8.84 -10.62 20.75
N GLN A 275 -8.84 -9.41 20.19
CA GLN A 275 -10.00 -8.76 19.57
C GLN A 275 -10.53 -9.53 18.36
N TYR A 276 -9.63 -9.99 17.50
CA TYR A 276 -9.98 -10.65 16.24
C TYR A 276 -9.77 -12.17 16.27
N ARG A 277 -9.46 -12.76 17.44
CA ARG A 277 -9.23 -14.20 17.65
C ARG A 277 -8.14 -14.78 16.75
N LEU A 278 -7.04 -14.05 16.62
CA LEU A 278 -5.88 -14.46 15.81
C LEU A 278 -4.99 -15.37 16.67
N ILE A 279 -5.25 -16.68 16.61
CA ILE A 279 -4.70 -17.67 17.53
C ILE A 279 -3.19 -17.79 17.38
N LYS A 280 -2.68 -17.87 16.15
CA LYS A 280 -1.23 -17.98 15.88
C LYS A 280 -0.47 -16.74 16.33
N LEU A 281 -1.07 -15.54 16.16
CA LEU A 281 -0.49 -14.29 16.62
C LEU A 281 -0.45 -14.23 18.15
N GLN A 282 -1.50 -14.69 18.82
CA GLN A 282 -1.53 -14.76 20.28
C GLN A 282 -0.42 -15.67 20.82
N ASP A 283 -0.32 -16.89 20.29
CA ASP A 283 0.74 -17.82 20.63
C ASP A 283 2.13 -17.25 20.37
N HIS A 284 2.31 -16.60 19.21
CA HIS A 284 3.56 -15.93 18.88
C HIS A 284 3.91 -14.83 19.88
N CYS A 285 2.96 -13.99 20.27
CA CYS A 285 3.15 -12.93 21.25
C CYS A 285 3.49 -13.49 22.64
N LEU A 286 2.80 -14.53 23.11
CA LEU A 286 3.07 -15.17 24.39
C LEU A 286 4.46 -15.83 24.42
N ASN A 287 4.86 -16.47 23.33
CA ASN A 287 6.17 -17.10 23.20
C ASN A 287 7.33 -16.08 23.12
N GLN A 288 7.10 -14.86 22.72
CA GLN A 288 8.10 -13.79 22.78
C GLN A 288 8.37 -13.26 24.19
N LEU A 289 7.49 -13.53 25.15
CA LEU A 289 7.67 -13.15 26.56
C LEU A 289 8.62 -14.15 27.24
N GLN A 290 9.91 -13.80 27.33
CA GLN A 290 10.96 -14.66 27.90
C GLN A 290 11.33 -14.30 29.34
N THR A 291 10.84 -13.17 29.87
CA THR A 291 11.18 -12.65 31.20
C THR A 291 9.95 -12.11 31.93
N LEU A 292 9.96 -12.19 33.26
CA LEU A 292 8.92 -11.60 34.10
C LEU A 292 8.82 -10.08 33.90
N SER A 293 9.92 -9.40 33.55
CA SER A 293 9.93 -7.96 33.28
C SER A 293 9.15 -7.62 32.02
N GLU A 294 9.17 -8.49 31.02
CA GLU A 294 8.38 -8.30 29.79
C GLU A 294 6.89 -8.49 30.04
N VAL A 295 6.51 -9.50 30.82
CA VAL A 295 5.10 -9.66 31.23
C VAL A 295 4.62 -8.47 32.05
N LYS A 296 5.46 -7.93 32.96
CA LYS A 296 5.12 -6.71 33.72
C LYS A 296 4.93 -5.50 32.80
N ARG A 297 5.71 -5.38 31.69
CA ARG A 297 5.51 -4.31 30.70
C ARG A 297 4.15 -4.43 30.01
N ILE A 298 3.73 -5.63 29.62
CA ILE A 298 2.38 -5.85 29.08
C ILE A 298 1.32 -5.45 30.10
N LYS A 299 1.44 -5.91 31.35
CA LYS A 299 0.48 -5.58 32.42
C LYS A 299 0.34 -4.08 32.67
N ASN A 300 1.42 -3.32 32.48
CA ASN A 300 1.45 -1.87 32.68
C ASN A 300 1.13 -1.07 31.42
N SER A 301 0.89 -1.72 30.27
CA SER A 301 0.50 -1.06 29.02
C SER A 301 -0.97 -0.62 29.07
N SER A 302 -1.32 0.34 28.22
CA SER A 302 -2.70 0.82 28.07
C SER A 302 -3.64 -0.29 27.59
N GLU A 303 -3.13 -1.16 26.73
CA GLU A 303 -3.84 -2.24 26.06
C GLU A 303 -4.31 -3.33 27.02
N TYR A 304 -3.59 -3.52 28.14
CA TYR A 304 -3.90 -4.59 29.11
C TYR A 304 -5.34 -4.51 29.67
N LYS A 305 -5.88 -3.31 29.80
CA LYS A 305 -7.23 -3.12 30.34
C LYS A 305 -8.30 -3.71 29.43
N ASP A 306 -8.03 -3.63 28.10
CA ASP A 306 -8.95 -4.03 27.04
C ASP A 306 -8.80 -5.50 26.63
N LEU A 307 -7.81 -6.22 27.22
CA LEU A 307 -7.65 -7.66 27.00
C LEU A 307 -8.78 -8.44 27.68
N SER A 308 -9.21 -9.53 27.03
CA SER A 308 -10.16 -10.48 27.60
C SER A 308 -9.58 -11.20 28.82
N GLU A 309 -10.46 -11.75 29.65
CA GLU A 309 -10.02 -12.57 30.79
C GLU A 309 -9.25 -13.83 30.35
N ALA A 310 -9.59 -14.40 29.20
CA ALA A 310 -8.88 -15.55 28.64
C ALA A 310 -7.42 -15.21 28.33
N THR A 311 -7.16 -14.08 27.67
CA THR A 311 -5.81 -13.62 27.37
C THR A 311 -5.03 -13.20 28.61
N LYS A 312 -5.70 -12.62 29.62
CA LYS A 312 -5.07 -12.34 30.92
C LYS A 312 -4.69 -13.63 31.65
N MET A 313 -5.51 -14.68 31.58
CA MET A 313 -5.15 -16.00 32.13
C MET A 313 -3.96 -16.61 31.40
N ALA A 314 -3.91 -16.54 30.06
CA ALA A 314 -2.77 -17.04 29.30
C ALA A 314 -1.46 -16.31 29.66
N LEU A 315 -1.52 -14.98 29.91
CA LEU A 315 -0.39 -14.23 30.44
C LEU A 315 0.03 -14.69 31.85
N LEU A 316 -0.92 -15.06 32.71
CA LEU A 316 -0.64 -15.57 34.05
C LEU A 316 0.01 -16.98 33.97
N GLU A 317 -0.47 -17.86 33.12
CA GLU A 317 0.17 -19.16 32.89
C GLU A 317 1.61 -18.98 32.40
N ARG A 318 1.82 -18.01 31.47
CA ARG A 318 3.19 -17.70 31.04
C ARG A 318 4.09 -17.22 32.17
N VAL A 319 3.55 -16.52 33.18
CA VAL A 319 4.31 -16.16 34.38
C VAL A 319 4.76 -17.40 35.15
N PHE A 320 3.89 -18.41 35.30
CA PHE A 320 4.27 -19.66 35.98
C PHE A 320 5.36 -20.40 35.23
N ASP A 321 5.31 -20.46 33.89
CA ASP A 321 6.37 -21.07 33.08
C ASP A 321 7.73 -20.38 33.24
N LEU A 322 7.75 -19.09 33.55
CA LEU A 322 8.97 -18.29 33.70
C LEU A 322 9.54 -18.27 35.13
N ILE A 323 8.85 -18.85 36.11
CA ILE A 323 9.32 -19.00 37.49
C ILE A 323 10.11 -20.34 37.57
N PRO A 324 11.41 -20.31 37.85
CA PRO A 324 12.15 -21.56 38.03
C PRO A 324 11.60 -22.31 39.25
N GLU A 325 11.60 -23.66 39.13
CA GLU A 325 11.27 -24.55 40.24
C GLU A 325 12.17 -24.37 41.46
#